data_27e987ff694ad189ca62b3a2b846cdfd
#
_entry.id   27e987ff694ad189ca62b3a2b846cdfd
#
_cell.length_a   1.000
_cell.length_b   1.000
_cell.length_c   1.000
_cell.angle_alpha   90.00
_cell.angle_beta   90.00
_cell.angle_gamma   90.00
#
_symmetry.space_group_name_H-M   'P 1'
#
loop_
_entity.id
_entity.type
_entity.pdbx_description
1 polymer ?
#
loop_
_entity_poly.entity_id
_entity_poly.type
_entity_poly.pdbx_seq_one_letter_code
_entity_poly.pdbx_strand_id
1 'polypeptide(L)'
;MPDLPSLPSFSGEGPENARDVDCETATRLNLQALDWKAAKRLDIYARKSGITPKNVVMTANTPNILRLYNGTPDTWTFRAEAFFKQAAVVKIIYGGKDVSKTCIDAIRVGPLKWAEVRIVPLRQGEFNLHEDESLGLTSMFSGEGEPSPGHIIVR
;
A
#
# COMPACT_ATOMS: atom_id res chain seq x y z
N MET A 1 10.92 -10.31 19.64
CA MET A 1 11.23 -9.96 18.31
C MET A 1 12.29 -8.95 18.16
N PRO A 2 13.42 -9.32 18.43
CA PRO A 2 14.51 -8.38 18.33
C PRO A 2 14.92 -8.12 16.90
N ASP A 3 14.25 -8.74 16.01
CA ASP A 3 14.76 -8.74 14.68
C ASP A 3 14.58 -7.48 13.93
N LEU A 4 13.78 -6.59 14.46
CA LEU A 4 13.61 -5.33 13.81
C LEU A 4 14.74 -4.34 14.00
N PRO A 5 15.85 -4.68 14.68
CA PRO A 5 16.91 -3.70 14.82
C PRO A 5 17.45 -3.19 13.49
N SER A 6 17.29 -3.95 12.45
CA SER A 6 17.78 -3.44 11.17
C SER A 6 16.86 -2.40 10.58
N LEU A 7 15.60 -2.38 10.96
CA LEU A 7 14.68 -1.39 10.40
C LEU A 7 14.82 -0.04 11.07
N PRO A 8 14.93 0.04 12.39
CA PRO A 8 15.11 1.35 13.01
C PRO A 8 16.32 2.10 12.50
N SER A 9 17.33 1.40 12.05
CA SER A 9 18.51 2.12 11.59
C SER A 9 18.23 2.94 10.35
N PHE A 10 17.23 2.58 9.58
CA PHE A 10 16.87 3.38 8.42
C PHE A 10 16.25 4.69 8.84
N SER A 11 15.34 4.64 9.79
CA SER A 11 14.62 5.83 10.17
C SER A 11 15.49 6.75 11.00
N GLY A 12 16.54 6.26 11.60
CA GLY A 12 17.41 7.08 12.40
C GLY A 12 18.41 7.88 11.62
N GLU A 13 18.47 7.68 10.32
CA GLU A 13 19.46 8.33 9.50
C GLU A 13 19.01 9.67 9.02
N GLY A 14 19.91 10.42 8.42
CA GLY A 14 19.56 11.71 7.88
C GLY A 14 18.74 11.63 6.62
N PRO A 15 18.41 12.80 6.06
CA PRO A 15 17.54 12.82 4.86
C PRO A 15 18.09 12.02 3.70
N GLU A 16 19.39 12.00 3.54
CA GLU A 16 19.97 11.24 2.43
C GLU A 16 19.71 9.75 2.60
N ASN A 17 19.88 9.28 3.83
CA ASN A 17 19.66 7.87 4.07
C ASN A 17 18.20 7.52 3.94
N ALA A 18 17.33 8.47 4.23
CA ALA A 18 15.91 8.24 4.06
C ALA A 18 15.56 7.97 2.62
N ARG A 19 16.32 8.58 1.69
CA ARG A 19 16.08 8.31 0.28
C ARG A 19 16.52 6.93 -0.14
N ASP A 20 17.43 6.33 0.62
CA ASP A 20 17.91 5.01 0.30
C ASP A 20 16.97 3.93 0.77
N VAL A 21 15.98 4.29 1.57
CA VAL A 21 15.03 3.31 2.06
C VAL A 21 13.88 3.25 1.07
N ASP A 22 14.08 2.52 0.02
CA ASP A 22 13.07 2.33 -1.00
C ASP A 22 12.79 0.84 -1.14
N CYS A 23 11.88 0.51 -2.04
CA CYS A 23 11.44 -0.87 -2.17
C CYS A 23 12.57 -1.78 -2.63
N GLU A 24 13.51 -1.27 -3.40
CA GLU A 24 14.60 -2.11 -3.86
C GLU A 24 15.56 -2.43 -2.74
N THR A 25 15.88 -1.42 -1.94
CA THR A 25 16.73 -1.64 -0.78
C THR A 25 16.07 -2.61 0.19
N ALA A 26 14.78 -2.46 0.36
CA ALA A 26 14.05 -3.26 1.32
C ALA A 26 14.00 -4.74 0.92
N THR A 27 14.15 -5.05 -0.35
CA THR A 27 14.11 -6.45 -0.76
C THR A 27 15.26 -7.25 -0.19
N ARG A 28 16.30 -6.58 0.28
CA ARG A 28 17.44 -7.27 0.89
C ARG A 28 17.17 -7.64 2.33
N LEU A 29 16.10 -7.15 2.90
CA LEU A 29 15.76 -7.43 4.28
C LEU A 29 14.95 -8.72 4.35
N ASN A 30 15.19 -9.51 5.39
CA ASN A 30 14.45 -10.75 5.56
C ASN A 30 13.12 -10.45 6.25
N LEU A 31 12.21 -9.83 5.53
CA LEU A 31 10.95 -9.40 6.10
C LEU A 31 9.94 -10.53 6.23
N GLN A 32 10.17 -11.63 5.55
CA GLN A 32 9.28 -12.77 5.69
C GLN A 32 9.42 -13.42 7.06
N ALA A 33 10.52 -13.16 7.75
CA ALA A 33 10.71 -13.69 9.10
C ALA A 33 9.93 -12.93 10.16
N LEU A 34 9.30 -11.82 9.80
CA LEU A 34 8.48 -11.08 10.76
C LEU A 34 7.26 -11.90 11.16
N ASP A 35 6.69 -11.54 12.29
CA ASP A 35 5.52 -12.26 12.80
C ASP A 35 4.29 -11.80 12.05
N TRP A 36 4.01 -12.46 10.94
CA TRP A 36 2.86 -12.13 10.12
C TRP A 36 1.54 -12.56 10.75
N LYS A 37 1.59 -13.42 11.75
CA LYS A 37 0.37 -13.79 12.47
C LYS A 37 -0.10 -12.63 13.32
N ALA A 38 0.81 -11.82 13.80
CA ALA A 38 0.46 -10.65 14.59
C ALA A 38 0.32 -9.40 13.74
N ALA A 39 0.37 -9.52 12.43
CA ALA A 39 0.29 -8.37 11.55
C ALA A 39 -1.04 -7.66 11.68
N LYS A 40 -1.00 -6.35 11.53
CA LYS A 40 -2.22 -5.57 11.49
C LYS A 40 -2.96 -5.85 10.19
N ARG A 41 -4.24 -6.10 10.29
CA ARG A 41 -5.06 -6.41 9.12
C ARG A 41 -5.93 -5.22 8.80
N LEU A 42 -5.94 -4.86 7.52
CA LEU A 42 -6.67 -3.70 7.05
C LEU A 42 -7.48 -4.11 5.84
N ASP A 43 -8.78 -3.93 5.91
CA ASP A 43 -9.68 -4.26 4.81
C ASP A 43 -10.10 -2.97 4.14
N ILE A 44 -9.87 -2.88 2.85
CA ILE A 44 -10.20 -1.70 2.05
C ILE A 44 -11.19 -2.13 0.98
N TYR A 45 -12.31 -1.45 0.94
CA TYR A 45 -13.38 -1.79 0.00
C TYR A 45 -13.54 -0.68 -1.02
N ALA A 46 -13.53 -1.04 -2.30
CA ALA A 46 -13.84 -0.12 -3.38
C ALA A 46 -15.28 -0.29 -3.75
N ARG A 47 -16.00 0.82 -3.77
CA ARG A 47 -17.42 0.86 -4.17
C ARG A 47 -17.62 2.03 -5.09
N LYS A 48 -18.81 2.11 -5.68
CA LYS A 48 -19.09 3.21 -6.58
C LYS A 48 -18.93 4.57 -5.91
N SER A 49 -19.20 4.64 -4.62
CA SER A 49 -19.09 5.89 -3.89
C SER A 49 -17.67 6.21 -3.46
N GLY A 50 -16.71 5.33 -3.71
CA GLY A 50 -15.34 5.53 -3.32
C GLY A 50 -14.84 4.39 -2.46
N ILE A 51 -13.71 4.59 -1.82
CA ILE A 51 -13.13 3.55 -0.99
C ILE A 51 -13.49 3.76 0.48
N THR A 52 -13.50 2.66 1.22
CA THR A 52 -13.77 2.65 2.64
C THR A 52 -12.78 1.72 3.32
N PRO A 53 -12.06 2.15 4.33
CA PRO A 53 -12.00 3.52 4.87
C PRO A 53 -11.20 4.44 3.95
N LYS A 54 -11.42 5.73 4.08
CA LYS A 54 -10.68 6.69 3.27
C LYS A 54 -9.28 6.94 3.83
N ASN A 55 -9.11 6.75 5.12
CA ASN A 55 -7.81 6.90 5.74
C ASN A 55 -7.33 5.52 6.19
N VAL A 56 -6.25 5.07 5.57
CA VAL A 56 -5.66 3.77 5.89
C VAL A 56 -4.46 4.04 6.77
N VAL A 57 -4.52 3.58 8.02
CA VAL A 57 -3.49 3.90 9.00
C VAL A 57 -2.64 2.68 9.26
N MET A 58 -1.34 2.84 9.08
CA MET A 58 -0.37 1.78 9.33
C MET A 58 0.73 2.29 10.25
N THR A 59 1.51 1.37 10.78
CA THR A 59 2.65 1.71 11.63
C THR A 59 3.92 1.36 10.89
N ALA A 60 4.86 2.31 10.87
CA ALA A 60 6.13 2.10 10.18
C ALA A 60 6.89 0.94 10.79
N ASN A 61 7.58 0.21 9.95
CA ASN A 61 8.48 -0.89 10.34
C ASN A 61 7.75 -2.04 11.03
N THR A 62 6.47 -2.21 10.70
CA THR A 62 5.69 -3.33 11.24
C THR A 62 4.98 -4.05 10.09
N PRO A 63 4.69 -5.33 10.26
CA PRO A 63 3.98 -6.07 9.23
C PRO A 63 2.51 -5.66 9.17
N ASN A 64 2.01 -5.47 7.97
CA ASN A 64 0.61 -5.14 7.73
C ASN A 64 0.10 -6.00 6.59
N ILE A 65 -1.15 -6.43 6.71
CA ILE A 65 -1.80 -7.19 5.66
C ILE A 65 -2.97 -6.36 5.16
N LEU A 66 -2.87 -5.92 3.90
CA LEU A 66 -3.95 -5.19 3.26
C LEU A 66 -4.78 -6.16 2.46
N ARG A 67 -6.08 -6.09 2.60
CA ARG A 67 -6.99 -6.81 1.74
C ARG A 67 -7.81 -5.80 0.97
N LEU A 68 -7.70 -5.88 -0.34
CA LEU A 68 -8.32 -4.93 -1.24
C LEU A 68 -9.48 -5.63 -1.92
N TYR A 69 -10.70 -5.19 -1.62
CA TYR A 69 -11.91 -5.78 -2.15
C TYR A 69 -12.53 -4.84 -3.17
N ASN A 70 -12.73 -5.32 -4.37
CA ASN A 70 -13.37 -4.53 -5.39
C ASN A 70 -14.84 -4.93 -5.51
N GLY A 71 -15.72 -4.11 -4.97
CA GLY A 71 -17.16 -4.38 -5.04
C GLY A 71 -17.83 -3.73 -6.22
N THR A 72 -17.08 -3.37 -7.26
CA THR A 72 -17.64 -2.70 -8.43
C THR A 72 -17.55 -3.63 -9.65
N PRO A 73 -18.32 -3.33 -10.70
CA PRO A 73 -18.24 -4.10 -11.94
C PRO A 73 -17.07 -3.72 -12.83
N ASP A 74 -16.25 -2.77 -12.41
CA ASP A 74 -15.10 -2.32 -13.19
C ASP A 74 -13.81 -2.69 -12.49
N THR A 75 -12.71 -2.70 -13.25
CA THR A 75 -11.41 -2.90 -12.64
C THR A 75 -11.06 -1.69 -11.78
N TRP A 76 -10.54 -1.98 -10.59
CA TRP A 76 -10.12 -0.94 -9.66
C TRP A 76 -8.62 -0.99 -9.51
N THR A 77 -7.98 0.15 -9.62
CA THR A 77 -6.54 0.26 -9.43
C THR A 77 -6.26 0.99 -8.13
N PHE A 78 -5.65 0.27 -7.20
CA PHE A 78 -5.21 0.85 -5.93
C PHE A 78 -3.82 1.43 -6.19
N ARG A 79 -3.76 2.73 -6.43
CA ARG A 79 -2.53 3.38 -6.86
C ARG A 79 -2.02 4.32 -5.78
N ALA A 80 -0.79 4.12 -5.37
CA ALA A 80 -0.17 4.95 -4.34
C ALA A 80 1.34 4.93 -4.55
N GLU A 81 1.79 5.56 -5.60
CA GLU A 81 3.18 5.47 -6.02
C GLU A 81 4.16 5.89 -4.94
N ALA A 82 3.89 7.04 -4.32
CA ALA A 82 4.83 7.55 -3.33
C ALA A 82 4.92 6.63 -2.12
N PHE A 83 3.80 6.02 -1.76
CA PHE A 83 3.79 5.09 -0.63
C PHE A 83 4.54 3.81 -0.98
N PHE A 84 4.25 3.25 -2.14
CA PHE A 84 4.88 1.97 -2.50
C PHE A 84 6.37 2.09 -2.71
N LYS A 85 6.85 3.27 -3.06
CA LYS A 85 8.29 3.46 -3.18
C LYS A 85 8.99 3.36 -1.83
N GLN A 86 8.27 3.61 -0.75
CA GLN A 86 8.84 3.62 0.59
C GLN A 86 8.26 2.52 1.44
N ALA A 87 7.92 1.41 0.82
CA ALA A 87 7.36 0.28 1.51
C ALA A 87 7.93 -1.00 0.92
N ALA A 88 8.06 -2.01 1.76
CA ALA A 88 8.50 -3.31 1.31
C ALA A 88 7.29 -4.18 1.08
N VAL A 89 7.05 -4.54 -0.17
CA VAL A 89 5.96 -5.44 -0.51
C VAL A 89 6.51 -6.85 -0.43
N VAL A 90 6.06 -7.59 0.57
CA VAL A 90 6.61 -8.90 0.86
C VAL A 90 5.89 -9.98 0.06
N LYS A 91 4.59 -9.82 -0.12
CA LYS A 91 3.82 -10.84 -0.83
C LYS A 91 2.52 -10.25 -1.34
N ILE A 92 2.13 -10.65 -2.54
CA ILE A 92 0.84 -10.26 -3.12
C ILE A 92 0.16 -11.53 -3.58
N ILE A 93 -1.04 -11.76 -3.08
CA ILE A 93 -1.83 -12.92 -3.46
C ILE A 93 -3.07 -12.43 -4.19
N TYR A 94 -3.27 -12.94 -5.40
CA TYR A 94 -4.41 -12.55 -6.21
C TYR A 94 -4.91 -13.79 -6.93
N GLY A 95 -6.21 -14.04 -6.78
CA GLY A 95 -6.79 -15.22 -7.39
C GLY A 95 -6.19 -16.50 -6.86
N GLY A 96 -5.76 -16.51 -5.60
CA GLY A 96 -5.17 -17.69 -4.99
C GLY A 96 -3.73 -17.94 -5.39
N LYS A 97 -3.13 -17.03 -6.16
CA LYS A 97 -1.76 -17.20 -6.63
C LYS A 97 -0.88 -16.09 -6.13
N ASP A 98 0.38 -16.43 -5.89
CA ASP A 98 1.39 -15.46 -5.51
C ASP A 98 1.84 -14.73 -6.78
N VAL A 99 1.49 -13.44 -6.87
CA VAL A 99 1.87 -12.61 -8.02
C VAL A 99 2.83 -11.52 -7.59
N SER A 100 3.62 -11.80 -6.57
CA SER A 100 4.49 -10.80 -5.98
C SER A 100 5.48 -10.24 -6.98
N LYS A 101 5.74 -8.94 -6.82
CA LYS A 101 6.78 -8.24 -7.57
C LYS A 101 7.59 -7.44 -6.58
N THR A 102 8.83 -7.15 -6.95
CA THR A 102 9.75 -6.48 -6.06
C THR A 102 9.27 -5.08 -5.72
N CYS A 103 8.93 -4.31 -6.73
CA CYS A 103 8.49 -2.94 -6.53
C CYS A 103 7.26 -2.70 -7.39
N ILE A 104 6.30 -2.00 -6.83
CA ILE A 104 5.05 -1.73 -7.54
C ILE A 104 4.65 -0.28 -7.33
N ASP A 105 3.80 0.21 -8.20
CA ASP A 105 3.18 1.52 -8.08
C ASP A 105 1.71 1.38 -7.72
N ALA A 106 1.11 0.27 -8.13
CA ALA A 106 -0.32 0.10 -8.00
C ALA A 106 -0.65 -1.38 -8.04
N ILE A 107 -1.84 -1.70 -7.58
CA ILE A 107 -2.37 -3.06 -7.61
C ILE A 107 -3.72 -3.00 -8.28
N ARG A 108 -3.89 -3.77 -9.33
CA ARG A 108 -5.15 -3.87 -10.03
C ARG A 108 -5.98 -5.01 -9.48
N VAL A 109 -7.23 -4.72 -9.20
CA VAL A 109 -8.16 -5.71 -8.69
C VAL A 109 -9.34 -5.76 -9.65
N GLY A 110 -9.56 -6.92 -10.25
CA GLY A 110 -10.66 -7.09 -11.20
C GLY A 110 -12.02 -6.96 -10.55
N PRO A 111 -13.06 -6.90 -11.38
CA PRO A 111 -14.43 -6.73 -10.88
C PRO A 111 -14.80 -7.84 -9.92
N LEU A 112 -15.30 -7.45 -8.75
CA LEU A 112 -15.81 -8.38 -7.75
C LEU A 112 -14.75 -9.35 -7.25
N LYS A 113 -13.47 -8.96 -7.33
CA LYS A 113 -12.37 -9.78 -6.85
C LYS A 113 -11.66 -9.08 -5.71
N TRP A 114 -10.69 -9.76 -5.13
CA TRP A 114 -9.94 -9.18 -4.03
C TRP A 114 -8.49 -9.62 -4.11
N ALA A 115 -7.62 -8.85 -3.45
CA ALA A 115 -6.19 -9.14 -3.40
C ALA A 115 -5.72 -8.99 -1.96
N GLU A 116 -4.69 -9.74 -1.61
CA GLU A 116 -4.06 -9.61 -0.29
C GLU A 116 -2.63 -9.17 -0.50
N VAL A 117 -2.22 -8.13 0.24
CA VAL A 117 -0.90 -7.55 0.12
C VAL A 117 -0.25 -7.52 1.49
N ARG A 118 0.89 -8.20 1.62
CA ARG A 118 1.67 -8.16 2.86
C ARG A 118 2.76 -7.14 2.68
N ILE A 119 2.79 -6.15 3.54
CA ILE A 119 3.60 -4.98 3.32
C ILE A 119 4.14 -4.44 4.64
N VAL A 120 5.35 -3.89 4.57
CA VAL A 120 5.98 -3.23 5.70
C VAL A 120 6.29 -1.81 5.27
N PRO A 121 5.56 -0.82 5.79
CA PRO A 121 5.89 0.57 5.50
C PRO A 121 7.22 0.90 6.15
N LEU A 122 8.08 1.61 5.43
CA LEU A 122 9.43 1.87 5.92
C LEU A 122 9.61 3.31 6.37
N ARG A 123 8.65 4.18 6.12
CA ARG A 123 8.78 5.58 6.41
C ARG A 123 7.46 6.16 6.85
N GLN A 124 7.51 6.99 7.88
CA GLN A 124 6.34 7.71 8.35
C GLN A 124 5.96 8.79 7.35
N GLY A 125 4.67 9.07 7.30
CA GLY A 125 4.19 10.12 6.42
C GLY A 125 2.76 9.93 6.04
N GLU A 126 2.30 10.84 5.21
CA GLU A 126 0.95 10.79 4.69
C GLU A 126 1.04 10.74 3.17
N PHE A 127 0.39 9.76 2.57
CA PHE A 127 0.49 9.51 1.14
C PHE A 127 -0.90 9.48 0.54
N ASN A 128 -1.03 10.01 -0.67
CA ASN A 128 -2.31 10.04 -1.35
C ASN A 128 -2.56 8.76 -2.12
N LEU A 129 -3.81 8.33 -2.10
CA LEU A 129 -4.29 7.33 -3.03
C LEU A 129 -4.79 8.05 -4.25
N HIS A 130 -4.47 7.53 -5.43
CA HIS A 130 -4.85 8.14 -6.68
C HIS A 130 -5.97 7.35 -7.34
N GLU A 131 -6.81 8.05 -8.08
CA GLU A 131 -7.84 7.40 -8.86
C GLU A 131 -7.20 6.63 -10.01
N ASP A 132 -7.92 5.61 -10.45
CA ASP A 132 -7.54 4.93 -11.66
C ASP A 132 -7.62 5.92 -12.82
N GLU A 133 -6.61 5.89 -13.67
CA GLU A 133 -6.59 6.82 -14.81
C GLU A 133 -7.79 6.66 -15.71
N SER A 134 -8.35 5.48 -15.77
CA SER A 134 -9.53 5.28 -16.58
C SER A 134 -10.68 6.14 -16.11
N LEU A 135 -10.61 6.65 -14.89
CA LEU A 135 -11.64 7.52 -14.35
C LEU A 135 -11.29 8.99 -14.48
N GLY A 136 -10.16 9.29 -15.11
CA GLY A 136 -9.70 10.67 -15.20
C GLY A 136 -10.68 11.59 -15.89
N LEU A 137 -11.35 11.10 -16.91
CA LEU A 137 -12.33 11.93 -17.60
C LEU A 137 -13.47 12.32 -16.69
N THR A 138 -13.92 11.39 -15.88
CA THR A 138 -14.97 11.68 -14.93
C THR A 138 -14.53 12.73 -13.95
N SER A 139 -13.31 12.63 -13.49
CA SER A 139 -12.76 13.61 -12.56
C SER A 139 -12.72 14.98 -13.19
N MET A 140 -12.35 15.05 -14.46
CA MET A 140 -12.30 16.33 -15.14
C MET A 140 -13.65 16.98 -15.23
N PHE A 141 -14.67 16.20 -15.46
CA PHE A 141 -16.02 16.74 -15.53
C PHE A 141 -16.56 17.09 -14.18
N SER A 142 -16.29 16.29 -13.20
CA SER A 142 -16.72 16.58 -11.85
C SER A 142 -16.03 17.81 -11.34
N GLY A 143 -14.82 17.97 -11.79
CA GLY A 143 -14.10 19.17 -11.50
C GLY A 143 -13.80 19.35 -10.06
N GLU A 144 -14.14 20.47 -9.64
CA GLU A 144 -13.78 20.95 -8.35
C GLU A 144 -14.30 20.10 -7.24
N GLY A 145 -15.35 19.40 -7.45
CA GLY A 145 -15.93 18.62 -6.39
C GLY A 145 -15.25 17.31 -6.15
N GLU A 146 -14.20 17.06 -6.89
CA GLU A 146 -13.56 15.76 -6.84
C GLU A 146 -12.95 15.51 -5.48
N PRO A 147 -13.51 14.64 -4.67
CA PRO A 147 -12.90 14.35 -3.38
C PRO A 147 -11.66 13.51 -3.57
N SER A 148 -10.72 13.69 -2.66
CA SER A 148 -9.57 12.83 -2.64
C SER A 148 -10.03 11.39 -2.45
N PRO A 149 -9.47 10.44 -3.22
CA PRO A 149 -9.88 9.06 -3.06
C PRO A 149 -9.49 8.47 -1.71
N GLY A 150 -8.51 9.04 -1.05
CA GLY A 150 -8.13 8.56 0.26
C GLY A 150 -6.68 8.83 0.55
N HIS A 151 -6.27 8.47 1.76
CA HIS A 151 -4.91 8.69 2.24
C HIS A 151 -4.41 7.45 2.95
N ILE A 152 -3.10 7.22 2.83
CA ILE A 152 -2.40 6.23 3.63
C ILE A 152 -1.58 7.02 4.64
N ILE A 153 -1.79 6.74 5.92
CA ILE A 153 -1.11 7.44 7.00
C ILE A 153 -0.22 6.44 7.70
N VAL A 154 1.08 6.70 7.70
CA VAL A 154 2.05 5.82 8.35
C VAL A 154 2.60 6.57 9.56
N ARG A 155 2.43 5.98 10.71
CA ARG A 155 2.87 6.57 11.98
C ARG A 155 4.11 5.89 12.52
#